data_ea3f73ad95c09e301896e15994e2a168
#
_entry.id   ea3f73ad95c09e301896e15994e2a168
#
_cell.length_a   1.000
_cell.length_b   1.000
_cell.length_c   1.000
_cell.angle_alpha   90.00
_cell.angle_beta   90.00
_cell.angle_gamma   90.00
#
_symmetry.space_group_name_H-M   'P 1'
#
loop_
_entity.id
_entity.type
_entity.pdbx_description
1 polymer ?
#
loop_
_entity_poly.entity_id
_entity_poly.type
_entity_poly.pdbx_seq_one_letter_code
_entity_poly.pdbx_strand_id
1 'polypeptide(L)'
;MRALETRGLTKDYPTGSLLQKMKRALHPLDLEVEEGETFGLIGPNGAGKTTTLKLLLGLVFPTGGEARIMGRPLGDPEVKQQIGYLPEQPYFYDYLTGRELLNYFGQLFGLSRQERDVRSRELLEKTGMTDAADVPLRKYSKGMTQRLGIAQALVNRPRLVFLDEPMSGLDPVGRREISHLIRELHDSGTTVFFCSHILSDVEQLCDRVAILNRGKLIEAGRLTDIIDVSLHAVEVVVEGLSPELEKRIAASFREIRPHGPRSHISFPDIPSFEKALPVLIEGGAHLVSVNPVKETLEDHFFREVNAGGRE
;
A
#
# COMPACT_ATOMS: atom_id res chain seq x y z
N MET A 1 6.40 20.67 -0.84
CA MET A 1 7.84 20.58 -0.36
C MET A 1 8.15 19.10 -0.26
N ARG A 2 9.42 18.67 -0.52
CA ARG A 2 9.76 17.24 -0.48
C ARG A 2 9.90 16.73 0.94
N ALA A 3 9.12 15.74 1.31
CA ALA A 3 9.24 15.01 2.57
C ALA A 3 10.40 14.01 2.54
N LEU A 4 10.63 13.39 1.37
CA LEU A 4 11.68 12.41 1.15
C LEU A 4 12.26 12.58 -0.26
N GLU A 5 13.59 12.48 -0.37
CA GLU A 5 14.31 12.44 -1.64
C GLU A 5 15.43 11.41 -1.56
N THR A 6 15.59 10.57 -2.60
CA THR A 6 16.75 9.67 -2.75
C THR A 6 17.42 9.92 -4.09
N ARG A 7 18.75 9.80 -4.13
CA ARG A 7 19.56 9.95 -5.34
C ARG A 7 20.56 8.80 -5.43
N GLY A 8 20.32 7.90 -6.36
CA GLY A 8 21.15 6.73 -6.60
C GLY A 8 21.32 5.84 -5.35
N LEU A 9 20.34 5.83 -4.45
CA LEU A 9 20.40 5.10 -3.18
C LEU A 9 20.58 3.60 -3.43
N THR A 10 21.67 3.01 -2.93
CA THR A 10 22.07 1.65 -3.26
C THR A 10 22.40 0.85 -2.01
N LYS A 11 22.13 -0.47 -2.03
CA LYS A 11 22.53 -1.37 -0.95
C LYS A 11 23.02 -2.71 -1.46
N ASP A 12 24.24 -3.05 -1.07
CA ASP A 12 24.84 -4.36 -1.25
C ASP A 12 25.02 -5.03 0.12
N TYR A 13 24.73 -6.33 0.20
CA TYR A 13 25.00 -7.15 1.38
C TYR A 13 26.04 -8.23 1.07
N PRO A 14 26.96 -8.52 2.01
CA PRO A 14 27.88 -9.63 1.86
C PRO A 14 27.14 -10.96 1.89
N THR A 15 27.45 -11.87 0.98
CA THR A 15 26.91 -13.24 0.92
C THR A 15 28.05 -14.25 1.03
N GLY A 16 27.97 -15.13 2.05
CA GLY A 16 28.91 -16.25 2.23
C GLY A 16 30.11 -15.95 3.13
N SER A 17 30.71 -17.02 3.69
CA SER A 17 31.70 -16.91 4.77
C SER A 17 33.17 -16.87 4.32
N LEU A 18 33.52 -17.24 3.08
CA LEU A 18 34.93 -17.38 2.63
C LEU A 18 35.27 -16.58 1.37
N LEU A 19 34.32 -16.33 0.49
CA LEU A 19 34.48 -15.43 -0.66
C LEU A 19 33.37 -14.36 -0.53
N GLN A 20 33.77 -13.16 -0.17
CA GLN A 20 32.83 -12.01 0.00
C GLN A 20 32.17 -11.65 -1.35
N LYS A 21 31.25 -12.52 -1.81
CA LYS A 21 30.36 -12.14 -2.90
C LYS A 21 29.35 -11.13 -2.34
N MET A 22 29.29 -9.97 -2.97
CA MET A 22 28.27 -8.97 -2.65
C MET A 22 27.01 -9.28 -3.43
N LYS A 23 25.87 -9.29 -2.75
CA LYS A 23 24.54 -9.37 -3.38
C LYS A 23 23.91 -8.00 -3.35
N ARG A 24 23.58 -7.47 -4.52
CA ARG A 24 22.85 -6.22 -4.63
C ARG A 24 21.39 -6.44 -4.22
N ALA A 25 21.00 -5.79 -3.13
CA ALA A 25 19.64 -5.83 -2.61
C ALA A 25 18.81 -4.63 -3.09
N LEU A 26 19.50 -3.51 -3.39
CA LEU A 26 18.86 -2.31 -3.95
C LEU A 26 19.81 -1.72 -5.00
N HIS A 27 19.34 -1.66 -6.25
CA HIS A 27 19.98 -0.93 -7.35
C HIS A 27 19.78 0.58 -7.14
N PRO A 28 20.50 1.46 -7.89
CA PRO A 28 20.31 2.91 -7.75
C PRO A 28 18.86 3.28 -7.78
N LEU A 29 18.38 3.87 -6.68
CA LEU A 29 17.00 4.25 -6.47
C LEU A 29 16.89 5.76 -6.34
N ASP A 30 16.12 6.35 -7.26
CA ASP A 30 15.74 7.76 -7.25
C ASP A 30 14.25 7.86 -6.97
N LEU A 31 13.88 8.42 -5.81
CA LEU A 31 12.51 8.63 -5.39
C LEU A 31 12.33 10.04 -4.84
N GLU A 32 11.15 10.57 -5.03
CA GLU A 32 10.70 11.83 -4.46
C GLU A 32 9.30 11.65 -3.89
N VAL A 33 9.13 12.02 -2.62
CA VAL A 33 7.85 12.01 -1.91
C VAL A 33 7.54 13.42 -1.44
N GLU A 34 6.36 13.92 -1.79
CA GLU A 34 5.91 15.25 -1.39
C GLU A 34 5.32 15.24 0.04
N GLU A 35 5.32 16.41 0.68
CA GLU A 35 4.68 16.55 1.98
C GLU A 35 3.17 16.41 1.87
N GLY A 36 2.56 15.65 2.79
CA GLY A 36 1.13 15.43 2.88
C GLY A 36 0.58 14.34 1.96
N GLU A 37 1.41 13.73 1.08
CA GLU A 37 0.93 12.62 0.24
C GLU A 37 1.02 11.25 0.93
N THR A 38 0.20 10.32 0.49
CA THR A 38 0.36 8.89 0.75
C THR A 38 1.09 8.25 -0.41
N PHE A 39 2.33 7.81 -0.17
CA PHE A 39 3.20 7.21 -1.17
C PHE A 39 3.34 5.70 -0.95
N GLY A 40 3.03 4.91 -1.97
CA GLY A 40 3.13 3.45 -1.95
C GLY A 40 4.44 2.92 -2.53
N LEU A 41 5.20 2.11 -1.77
CA LEU A 41 6.32 1.32 -2.30
C LEU A 41 5.87 -0.13 -2.44
N ILE A 42 5.68 -0.59 -3.67
CA ILE A 42 5.12 -1.91 -3.96
C ILE A 42 6.12 -2.84 -4.63
N GLY A 43 5.89 -4.12 -4.49
CA GLY A 43 6.71 -5.15 -5.11
C GLY A 43 6.56 -6.50 -4.43
N PRO A 44 6.98 -7.59 -5.08
CA PRO A 44 6.93 -8.92 -4.49
C PRO A 44 7.87 -9.05 -3.28
N ASN A 45 7.76 -10.17 -2.56
CA ASN A 45 8.68 -10.47 -1.47
C ASN A 45 10.12 -10.56 -2.01
N GLY A 46 11.05 -9.90 -1.32
CA GLY A 46 12.44 -9.80 -1.78
C GLY A 46 12.71 -8.72 -2.84
N ALA A 47 11.72 -7.90 -3.20
CA ALA A 47 11.90 -6.80 -4.16
C ALA A 47 12.81 -5.66 -3.68
N GLY A 48 13.11 -5.59 -2.37
CA GLY A 48 13.95 -4.53 -1.80
C GLY A 48 13.19 -3.52 -0.91
N LYS A 49 11.88 -3.63 -0.75
CA LYS A 49 11.04 -2.72 0.05
C LYS A 49 11.55 -2.50 1.47
N THR A 50 11.71 -3.57 2.24
CA THR A 50 12.23 -3.50 3.63
C THR A 50 13.67 -3.00 3.68
N THR A 51 14.50 -3.30 2.66
CA THR A 51 15.86 -2.74 2.55
C THR A 51 15.80 -1.23 2.38
N THR A 52 14.93 -0.75 1.50
CA THR A 52 14.70 0.69 1.28
C THR A 52 14.24 1.36 2.58
N LEU A 53 13.25 0.80 3.27
CA LEU A 53 12.80 1.33 4.58
C LEU A 53 13.93 1.38 5.60
N LYS A 54 14.71 0.31 5.74
CA LYS A 54 15.83 0.28 6.69
C LYS A 54 16.89 1.34 6.39
N LEU A 55 17.14 1.62 5.12
CA LEU A 55 18.03 2.71 4.69
C LEU A 55 17.45 4.07 5.08
N LEU A 56 16.18 4.33 4.75
CA LEU A 56 15.50 5.60 5.03
C LEU A 56 15.37 5.88 6.53
N LEU A 57 15.17 4.85 7.33
CA LEU A 57 15.13 4.94 8.79
C LEU A 57 16.54 5.08 9.44
N GLY A 58 17.61 4.96 8.63
CA GLY A 58 18.98 4.98 9.14
C GLY A 58 19.33 3.73 9.99
N LEU A 59 18.61 2.62 9.82
CA LEU A 59 18.87 1.35 10.50
C LEU A 59 20.01 0.57 9.83
N VAL A 60 20.26 0.84 8.55
CA VAL A 60 21.42 0.34 7.79
C VAL A 60 22.01 1.48 6.97
N PHE A 61 23.32 1.42 6.72
CA PHE A 61 23.99 2.41 5.90
C PHE A 61 23.90 2.07 4.41
N PRO A 62 23.75 3.05 3.51
CA PRO A 62 23.81 2.83 2.08
C PRO A 62 25.23 2.40 1.66
N THR A 63 25.31 1.63 0.56
CA THR A 63 26.58 1.30 -0.10
C THR A 63 26.95 2.40 -1.10
N GLY A 64 25.97 3.14 -1.62
CA GLY A 64 26.16 4.28 -2.50
C GLY A 64 24.91 5.13 -2.56
N GLY A 65 25.03 6.30 -3.14
CA GLY A 65 23.96 7.29 -3.22
C GLY A 65 23.67 8.00 -1.89
N GLU A 66 22.65 8.82 -1.89
CA GLU A 66 22.21 9.57 -0.71
C GLU A 66 20.68 9.63 -0.60
N ALA A 67 20.19 9.95 0.59
CA ALA A 67 18.80 10.30 0.80
C ALA A 67 18.65 11.43 1.81
N ARG A 68 17.57 12.18 1.67
CA ARG A 68 17.20 13.29 2.54
C ARG A 68 15.76 13.14 3.00
N ILE A 69 15.51 13.43 4.26
CA ILE A 69 14.17 13.49 4.84
C ILE A 69 13.98 14.92 5.38
N MET A 70 12.90 15.59 4.95
CA MET A 70 12.65 17.00 5.26
C MET A 70 13.88 17.90 4.98
N GLY A 71 14.58 17.62 3.86
CA GLY A 71 15.79 18.33 3.43
C GLY A 71 17.08 17.97 4.20
N ARG A 72 17.01 17.12 5.24
CA ARG A 72 18.14 16.71 6.09
C ARG A 72 18.69 15.35 5.67
N PRO A 73 20.00 15.10 5.82
CA PRO A 73 20.61 13.83 5.47
C PRO A 73 20.14 12.70 6.39
N LEU A 74 20.19 11.44 5.89
CA LEU A 74 19.93 10.26 6.70
C LEU A 74 20.84 10.22 7.93
N GLY A 75 20.27 9.79 9.07
CA GLY A 75 21.00 9.68 10.34
C GLY A 75 21.03 10.96 11.17
N ASP A 76 20.55 12.09 10.65
CA ASP A 76 20.36 13.31 11.46
C ASP A 76 19.39 13.03 12.61
N PRO A 77 19.77 13.27 13.88
CA PRO A 77 18.88 13.05 15.02
C PRO A 77 17.57 13.83 14.96
N GLU A 78 17.57 15.03 14.35
CA GLU A 78 16.36 15.83 14.21
C GLU A 78 15.35 15.21 13.23
N VAL A 79 15.80 14.40 12.26
CA VAL A 79 14.92 13.60 11.39
C VAL A 79 14.17 12.57 12.22
N LYS A 80 14.85 11.91 13.17
CA LYS A 80 14.21 10.89 14.03
C LYS A 80 13.08 11.44 14.89
N GLN A 81 13.15 12.72 15.25
CA GLN A 81 12.06 13.39 15.98
C GLN A 81 10.83 13.67 15.11
N GLN A 82 10.99 13.67 13.79
CA GLN A 82 9.95 14.03 12.83
C GLN A 82 9.37 12.84 12.07
N ILE A 83 9.88 11.63 12.33
CA ILE A 83 9.39 10.41 11.69
C ILE A 83 8.74 9.46 12.68
N GLY A 84 7.75 8.71 12.20
CA GLY A 84 7.18 7.55 12.89
C GLY A 84 7.45 6.28 12.09
N TYR A 85 7.47 5.13 12.75
CA TYR A 85 7.69 3.86 12.09
C TYR A 85 6.87 2.73 12.70
N LEU A 86 6.14 2.04 11.83
CA LEU A 86 5.48 0.77 12.11
C LEU A 86 6.19 -0.33 11.32
N PRO A 87 6.90 -1.27 11.96
CA PRO A 87 7.45 -2.44 11.29
C PRO A 87 6.35 -3.46 10.93
N GLU A 88 6.61 -4.35 9.96
CA GLU A 88 5.70 -5.43 9.55
C GLU A 88 5.22 -6.28 10.75
N GLN A 89 6.12 -6.56 11.68
CA GLN A 89 5.82 -7.25 12.92
C GLN A 89 6.27 -6.40 14.11
N PRO A 90 5.37 -5.62 14.71
CA PRO A 90 5.68 -4.88 15.91
C PRO A 90 6.01 -5.83 17.06
N TYR A 91 7.19 -5.66 17.65
CA TYR A 91 7.62 -6.46 18.79
C TYR A 91 7.65 -5.58 20.03
N PHE A 92 6.71 -5.80 20.93
CA PHE A 92 6.56 -5.05 22.16
C PHE A 92 6.81 -5.92 23.38
N TYR A 93 7.11 -5.28 24.52
CA TYR A 93 7.17 -5.97 25.82
C TYR A 93 5.76 -6.45 26.19
N ASP A 94 5.54 -7.73 26.16
CA ASP A 94 4.24 -8.39 26.27
C ASP A 94 3.54 -8.24 27.63
N TYR A 95 4.31 -7.90 28.66
CA TYR A 95 3.82 -7.61 30.02
C TYR A 95 3.30 -6.18 30.21
N LEU A 96 3.64 -5.25 29.33
CA LEU A 96 3.11 -3.89 29.36
C LEU A 96 1.65 -3.86 28.87
N THR A 97 0.93 -2.83 29.31
CA THR A 97 -0.37 -2.44 28.74
C THR A 97 -0.16 -1.48 27.58
N GLY A 98 -1.20 -1.25 26.75
CA GLY A 98 -1.14 -0.28 25.65
C GLY A 98 -0.81 1.13 26.15
N ARG A 99 -1.41 1.54 27.26
CA ARG A 99 -1.15 2.84 27.90
C ARG A 99 0.30 2.96 28.38
N GLU A 100 0.83 1.95 29.05
CA GLU A 100 2.22 1.94 29.53
C GLU A 100 3.20 1.98 28.36
N LEU A 101 2.93 1.25 27.27
CA LEU A 101 3.77 1.28 26.08
C LEU A 101 3.83 2.69 25.47
N LEU A 102 2.69 3.34 25.28
CA LEU A 102 2.66 4.70 24.71
C LEU A 102 3.32 5.72 25.63
N ASN A 103 3.15 5.60 26.95
CA ASN A 103 3.87 6.41 27.92
C ASN A 103 5.39 6.19 27.86
N TYR A 104 5.83 4.94 27.72
CA TYR A 104 7.24 4.60 27.56
C TYR A 104 7.86 5.26 26.33
N PHE A 105 7.23 5.13 25.16
CA PHE A 105 7.70 5.80 23.95
C PHE A 105 7.65 7.32 24.06
N GLY A 106 6.59 7.88 24.64
CA GLY A 106 6.52 9.32 24.91
C GLY A 106 7.68 9.83 25.78
N GLN A 107 8.11 9.03 26.76
CA GLN A 107 9.28 9.35 27.56
C GLN A 107 10.59 9.35 26.75
N LEU A 108 10.74 8.40 25.82
CA LEU A 108 11.91 8.35 24.93
C LEU A 108 11.98 9.57 24.00
N PHE A 109 10.84 10.13 23.62
CA PHE A 109 10.74 11.38 22.86
C PHE A 109 10.81 12.66 23.73
N GLY A 110 11.02 12.52 25.05
CA GLY A 110 11.20 13.65 25.95
C GLY A 110 9.91 14.34 26.39
N LEU A 111 8.75 13.74 26.17
CA LEU A 111 7.47 14.30 26.63
C LEU A 111 7.39 14.27 28.15
N SER A 112 6.90 15.37 28.76
CA SER A 112 6.59 15.43 30.18
C SER A 112 5.51 14.40 30.56
N ARG A 113 5.38 14.10 31.85
CA ARG A 113 4.34 13.16 32.33
C ARG A 113 2.95 13.57 31.88
N GLN A 114 2.61 14.86 32.02
CA GLN A 114 1.29 15.39 31.65
C GLN A 114 1.04 15.25 30.14
N GLU A 115 2.03 15.59 29.30
CA GLU A 115 1.95 15.44 27.85
C GLU A 115 1.75 13.98 27.44
N ARG A 116 2.49 13.05 28.06
CA ARG A 116 2.35 11.61 27.81
C ARG A 116 0.95 11.10 28.14
N ASP A 117 0.41 11.49 29.29
CA ASP A 117 -0.92 11.06 29.73
C ASP A 117 -2.03 11.58 28.80
N VAL A 118 -1.89 12.79 28.30
CA VAL A 118 -2.81 13.36 27.29
C VAL A 118 -2.61 12.62 25.96
N ARG A 119 -1.36 12.51 25.48
CA ARG A 119 -1.05 11.92 24.18
C ARG A 119 -1.43 10.46 24.10
N SER A 120 -1.22 9.67 25.15
CA SER A 120 -1.61 8.26 25.20
C SER A 120 -3.11 8.09 25.05
N ARG A 121 -3.92 8.93 25.72
CA ARG A 121 -5.38 8.91 25.59
C ARG A 121 -5.83 9.26 24.18
N GLU A 122 -5.31 10.34 23.61
CA GLU A 122 -5.60 10.75 22.23
C GLU A 122 -5.34 9.61 21.23
N LEU A 123 -4.17 8.95 21.37
CA LEU A 123 -3.77 7.89 20.44
C LEU A 123 -4.56 6.61 20.63
N LEU A 124 -4.86 6.22 21.87
CA LEU A 124 -5.72 5.06 22.14
C LEU A 124 -7.13 5.27 21.62
N GLU A 125 -7.68 6.47 21.76
CA GLU A 125 -8.98 6.83 21.19
C GLU A 125 -8.91 6.80 19.65
N LYS A 126 -7.94 7.48 19.03
CA LYS A 126 -7.77 7.53 17.59
C LYS A 126 -7.62 6.13 16.96
N THR A 127 -6.98 5.20 17.63
CA THR A 127 -6.79 3.84 17.13
C THR A 127 -7.85 2.83 17.61
N GLY A 128 -8.91 3.28 18.26
CA GLY A 128 -9.98 2.42 18.76
C GLY A 128 -9.52 1.44 19.83
N MET A 129 -8.54 1.81 20.66
CA MET A 129 -7.92 0.96 21.66
C MET A 129 -8.22 1.36 23.10
N THR A 130 -9.18 2.26 23.31
CA THR A 130 -9.53 2.80 24.64
C THR A 130 -9.92 1.69 25.62
N ASP A 131 -10.79 0.76 25.20
CA ASP A 131 -11.28 -0.33 26.07
C ASP A 131 -10.19 -1.37 26.40
N ALA A 132 -9.17 -1.46 25.55
CA ALA A 132 -8.04 -2.36 25.72
C ALA A 132 -6.80 -1.68 26.32
N ALA A 133 -6.88 -0.39 26.63
CA ALA A 133 -5.76 0.45 27.05
C ALA A 133 -4.95 -0.14 28.22
N ASP A 134 -5.61 -0.75 29.17
CA ASP A 134 -5.03 -1.28 30.40
C ASP A 134 -4.96 -2.83 30.43
N VAL A 135 -5.19 -3.46 29.25
CA VAL A 135 -5.02 -4.91 29.08
C VAL A 135 -3.56 -5.19 28.69
N PRO A 136 -2.88 -6.20 29.29
CA PRO A 136 -1.52 -6.60 28.90
C PRO A 136 -1.41 -7.02 27.43
N LEU A 137 -0.32 -6.62 26.76
CA LEU A 137 -0.12 -6.82 25.32
C LEU A 137 -0.09 -8.28 24.88
N ARG A 138 0.32 -9.20 25.76
CA ARG A 138 0.22 -10.66 25.51
C ARG A 138 -1.21 -11.17 25.23
N LYS A 139 -2.23 -10.37 25.56
CA LYS A 139 -3.65 -10.69 25.29
C LYS A 139 -4.19 -10.00 24.02
N TYR A 140 -3.35 -9.21 23.34
CA TYR A 140 -3.77 -8.51 22.14
C TYR A 140 -3.87 -9.46 20.95
N SER A 141 -4.91 -9.27 20.14
CA SER A 141 -4.97 -9.86 18.80
C SER A 141 -3.94 -9.19 17.88
N LYS A 142 -3.66 -9.81 16.72
CA LYS A 142 -2.78 -9.21 15.73
C LYS A 142 -3.25 -7.81 15.30
N GLY A 143 -4.56 -7.64 15.06
CA GLY A 143 -5.13 -6.34 14.72
C GLY A 143 -4.98 -5.29 15.82
N MET A 144 -5.17 -5.68 17.09
CA MET A 144 -4.92 -4.79 18.23
C MET A 144 -3.45 -4.38 18.32
N THR A 145 -2.52 -5.33 18.12
CA THR A 145 -1.07 -5.04 18.12
C THR A 145 -0.70 -4.09 17.00
N GLN A 146 -1.29 -4.26 15.82
CA GLN A 146 -1.05 -3.40 14.67
C GLN A 146 -1.56 -1.98 14.91
N ARG A 147 -2.79 -1.82 15.43
CA ARG A 147 -3.36 -0.52 15.80
C ARG A 147 -2.55 0.20 16.87
N LEU A 148 -2.11 -0.53 17.89
CA LEU A 148 -1.21 0.03 18.89
C LEU A 148 0.16 0.41 18.30
N GLY A 149 0.67 -0.35 17.32
CA GLY A 149 1.88 -0.02 16.58
C GLY A 149 1.77 1.29 15.81
N ILE A 150 0.62 1.54 15.19
CA ILE A 150 0.33 2.85 14.55
C ILE A 150 0.28 3.94 15.64
N ALA A 151 -0.42 3.70 16.75
CA ALA A 151 -0.44 4.65 17.86
C ALA A 151 0.99 5.00 18.35
N GLN A 152 1.84 3.97 18.50
CA GLN A 152 3.25 4.15 18.89
C GLN A 152 4.02 4.97 17.85
N ALA A 153 3.83 4.70 16.55
CA ALA A 153 4.49 5.46 15.48
C ALA A 153 4.07 6.94 15.45
N LEU A 154 2.95 7.29 16.06
CA LEU A 154 2.39 8.65 16.10
C LEU A 154 2.72 9.43 17.39
N VAL A 155 3.40 8.83 18.37
CA VAL A 155 3.62 9.42 19.70
C VAL A 155 4.26 10.81 19.63
N ASN A 156 5.29 10.96 18.79
CA ASN A 156 6.06 12.19 18.60
C ASN A 156 5.44 13.21 17.62
N ARG A 157 4.20 13.02 17.19
CA ARG A 157 3.53 13.86 16.17
C ARG A 157 4.38 14.02 14.90
N PRO A 158 4.72 12.90 14.25
CA PRO A 158 5.63 12.91 13.11
C PRO A 158 5.02 13.63 11.92
N ARG A 159 5.88 14.21 11.06
CA ARG A 159 5.50 14.76 9.76
C ARG A 159 5.48 13.69 8.66
N LEU A 160 6.24 12.60 8.85
CA LEU A 160 6.34 11.47 7.95
C LEU A 160 6.23 10.17 8.75
N VAL A 161 5.33 9.28 8.33
CA VAL A 161 5.17 7.96 8.94
C VAL A 161 5.53 6.88 7.92
N PHE A 162 6.41 5.97 8.31
CA PHE A 162 6.73 4.77 7.55
C PHE A 162 5.92 3.60 8.07
N LEU A 163 5.18 2.93 7.18
CA LEU A 163 4.33 1.78 7.49
C LEU A 163 4.79 0.58 6.64
N ASP A 164 5.37 -0.43 7.28
CA ASP A 164 5.82 -1.66 6.61
C ASP A 164 4.74 -2.73 6.73
N GLU A 165 4.07 -3.04 5.62
CA GLU A 165 3.01 -4.06 5.52
C GLU A 165 1.91 -3.93 6.60
N PRO A 166 1.33 -2.72 6.84
CA PRO A 166 0.48 -2.46 8.01
C PRO A 166 -0.80 -3.28 8.07
N MET A 167 -1.25 -3.84 6.95
CA MET A 167 -2.48 -4.63 6.84
C MET A 167 -2.22 -6.14 6.66
N SER A 168 -0.95 -6.57 6.68
CA SER A 168 -0.58 -7.97 6.45
C SER A 168 -1.16 -8.91 7.52
N GLY A 169 -1.88 -9.94 7.05
CA GLY A 169 -2.46 -10.98 7.91
C GLY A 169 -3.57 -10.50 8.84
N LEU A 170 -4.20 -9.37 8.54
CA LEU A 170 -5.43 -8.94 9.18
C LEU A 170 -6.64 -9.51 8.44
N ASP A 171 -7.72 -9.69 9.20
CA ASP A 171 -9.04 -9.98 8.64
C ASP A 171 -9.63 -8.75 7.91
N PRO A 172 -10.71 -8.89 7.14
CA PRO A 172 -11.29 -7.77 6.39
C PRO A 172 -11.71 -6.57 7.27
N VAL A 173 -12.14 -6.82 8.50
CA VAL A 173 -12.54 -5.76 9.44
C VAL A 173 -11.31 -4.97 9.89
N GLY A 174 -10.26 -5.67 10.36
CA GLY A 174 -9.02 -5.06 10.79
C GLY A 174 -8.32 -4.28 9.65
N ARG A 175 -8.37 -4.80 8.41
CA ARG A 175 -7.84 -4.08 7.23
C ARG A 175 -8.59 -2.77 7.00
N ARG A 176 -9.93 -2.77 7.08
CA ARG A 176 -10.76 -1.56 6.94
C ARG A 176 -10.43 -0.53 8.00
N GLU A 177 -10.24 -0.95 9.26
CA GLU A 177 -9.87 -0.05 10.36
C GLU A 177 -8.51 0.60 10.13
N ILE A 178 -7.49 -0.17 9.72
CA ILE A 178 -6.16 0.39 9.38
C ILE A 178 -6.23 1.32 8.18
N SER A 179 -6.99 0.95 7.13
CA SER A 179 -7.19 1.81 5.95
C SER A 179 -7.80 3.16 6.35
N HIS A 180 -8.76 3.16 7.28
CA HIS A 180 -9.38 4.38 7.79
C HIS A 180 -8.36 5.25 8.53
N LEU A 181 -7.55 4.64 9.41
CA LEU A 181 -6.48 5.35 10.12
C LEU A 181 -5.44 5.98 9.16
N ILE A 182 -5.07 5.28 8.10
CA ILE A 182 -4.12 5.82 7.10
C ILE A 182 -4.75 7.03 6.38
N ARG A 183 -6.03 6.96 5.99
CA ARG A 183 -6.74 8.11 5.39
C ARG A 183 -6.82 9.30 6.34
N GLU A 184 -7.15 9.07 7.62
CA GLU A 184 -7.16 10.14 8.61
C GLU A 184 -5.79 10.82 8.79
N LEU A 185 -4.68 10.05 8.69
CA LEU A 185 -3.35 10.61 8.71
C LEU A 185 -3.09 11.51 7.50
N HIS A 186 -3.44 11.03 6.30
CA HIS A 186 -3.37 11.80 5.07
C HIS A 186 -4.20 13.10 5.18
N ASP A 187 -5.47 13.00 5.57
CA ASP A 187 -6.40 14.15 5.70
C ASP A 187 -5.91 15.19 6.73
N SER A 188 -5.15 14.74 7.74
CA SER A 188 -4.50 15.62 8.72
C SER A 188 -3.20 16.26 8.22
N GLY A 189 -2.78 15.98 6.98
CA GLY A 189 -1.56 16.51 6.36
C GLY A 189 -0.28 15.75 6.77
N THR A 190 -0.40 14.57 7.39
CA THR A 190 0.75 13.72 7.68
C THR A 190 1.17 12.98 6.41
N THR A 191 2.46 13.06 6.04
CA THR A 191 2.99 12.26 4.93
C THR A 191 3.05 10.80 5.33
N VAL A 192 2.56 9.90 4.48
CA VAL A 192 2.60 8.46 4.74
C VAL A 192 3.43 7.76 3.66
N PHE A 193 4.49 7.05 4.08
CA PHE A 193 5.25 6.15 3.22
C PHE A 193 4.87 4.71 3.55
N PHE A 194 4.18 4.06 2.63
CA PHE A 194 3.51 2.80 2.84
C PHE A 194 4.11 1.69 1.99
N CYS A 195 4.66 0.63 2.60
CA CYS A 195 5.11 -0.55 1.88
C CYS A 195 4.04 -1.63 1.89
N SER A 196 3.73 -2.20 0.73
CA SER A 196 2.81 -3.33 0.63
C SER A 196 3.12 -4.23 -0.57
N HIS A 197 2.72 -5.49 -0.46
CA HIS A 197 2.61 -6.42 -1.58
C HIS A 197 1.14 -6.63 -2.01
N ILE A 198 0.19 -6.00 -1.31
CA ILE A 198 -1.26 -6.08 -1.58
C ILE A 198 -1.66 -4.86 -2.39
N LEU A 199 -1.80 -5.05 -3.70
CA LEU A 199 -1.97 -3.95 -4.65
C LEU A 199 -3.30 -3.22 -4.49
N SER A 200 -4.37 -3.94 -4.13
CA SER A 200 -5.69 -3.33 -3.88
C SER A 200 -5.71 -2.35 -2.71
N ASP A 201 -4.85 -2.56 -1.68
CA ASP A 201 -4.75 -1.62 -0.57
C ASP A 201 -4.04 -0.34 -1.00
N VAL A 202 -2.99 -0.49 -1.82
CA VAL A 202 -2.23 0.63 -2.37
C VAL A 202 -3.08 1.46 -3.33
N GLU A 203 -3.84 0.80 -4.20
CA GLU A 203 -4.76 1.46 -5.14
C GLU A 203 -5.81 2.33 -4.43
N GLN A 204 -6.24 1.91 -3.24
CA GLN A 204 -7.23 2.63 -2.45
C GLN A 204 -6.68 3.78 -1.62
N LEU A 205 -5.38 3.75 -1.27
CA LEU A 205 -4.82 4.62 -0.25
C LEU A 205 -3.75 5.59 -0.76
N CYS A 206 -3.08 5.26 -1.87
CA CYS A 206 -1.91 6.01 -2.31
C CYS A 206 -2.26 7.02 -3.42
N ASP A 207 -1.63 8.18 -3.35
CA ASP A 207 -1.66 9.20 -4.41
C ASP A 207 -0.65 8.87 -5.50
N ARG A 208 0.54 8.40 -5.06
CA ARG A 208 1.66 8.00 -5.92
C ARG A 208 2.25 6.69 -5.46
N VAL A 209 2.83 5.96 -6.40
CA VAL A 209 3.44 4.67 -6.14
C VAL A 209 4.79 4.54 -6.83
N ALA A 210 5.63 3.66 -6.27
CA ALA A 210 6.84 3.17 -6.91
C ALA A 210 6.83 1.64 -6.92
N ILE A 211 7.09 1.05 -8.06
CA ILE A 211 7.12 -0.40 -8.28
C ILE A 211 8.56 -0.88 -8.22
N LEU A 212 8.88 -1.72 -7.24
CA LEU A 212 10.17 -2.38 -7.13
C LEU A 212 10.08 -3.85 -7.56
N ASN A 213 11.07 -4.30 -8.33
CA ASN A 213 11.27 -5.70 -8.63
C ASN A 213 12.77 -6.06 -8.58
N ARG A 214 13.14 -7.08 -7.83
CA ARG A 214 14.55 -7.55 -7.67
C ARG A 214 15.53 -6.42 -7.35
N GLY A 215 15.12 -5.48 -6.52
CA GLY A 215 15.93 -4.33 -6.11
C GLY A 215 16.00 -3.19 -7.12
N LYS A 216 15.32 -3.27 -8.24
CA LYS A 216 15.27 -2.22 -9.28
C LYS A 216 13.94 -1.49 -9.22
N LEU A 217 13.98 -0.18 -9.39
CA LEU A 217 12.80 0.62 -9.67
C LEU A 217 12.35 0.34 -11.11
N ILE A 218 11.13 -0.15 -11.25
CA ILE A 218 10.50 -0.39 -12.56
C ILE A 218 9.81 0.88 -13.02
N GLU A 219 8.99 1.46 -12.15
CA GLU A 219 8.20 2.65 -12.46
C GLU A 219 7.89 3.42 -11.18
N ALA A 220 7.71 4.73 -11.28
CA ALA A 220 7.18 5.57 -10.21
C ALA A 220 6.36 6.73 -10.79
N GLY A 221 5.21 7.01 -10.22
CA GLY A 221 4.32 8.06 -10.70
C GLY A 221 3.05 8.20 -9.87
N ARG A 222 2.15 9.07 -10.33
CA ARG A 222 0.79 9.13 -9.79
C ARG A 222 0.05 7.84 -10.15
N LEU A 223 -0.75 7.36 -9.24
CA LEU A 223 -1.52 6.14 -9.47
C LEU A 223 -2.41 6.27 -10.72
N THR A 224 -3.01 7.45 -10.93
CA THR A 224 -3.83 7.78 -12.11
C THR A 224 -3.07 7.81 -13.43
N ASP A 225 -1.75 7.97 -13.41
CA ASP A 225 -0.91 8.03 -14.60
C ASP A 225 -0.33 6.63 -14.92
N ILE A 226 -0.15 5.79 -13.90
CA ILE A 226 0.35 4.42 -14.00
C ILE A 226 -0.77 3.46 -14.46
N ILE A 227 -1.95 3.58 -13.83
CA ILE A 227 -3.11 2.78 -14.23
C ILE A 227 -3.75 3.49 -15.41
N ASP A 228 -3.81 2.82 -16.56
CA ASP A 228 -4.61 3.32 -17.67
C ASP A 228 -6.08 3.36 -17.26
N VAL A 229 -6.58 4.59 -17.02
CA VAL A 229 -7.99 4.82 -16.64
C VAL A 229 -8.94 4.54 -17.80
N SER A 230 -8.41 4.25 -19.00
CA SER A 230 -9.24 3.84 -20.14
C SER A 230 -9.95 2.51 -19.80
N LEU A 231 -11.20 2.44 -20.23
CA LEU A 231 -12.00 1.25 -20.04
C LEU A 231 -11.50 0.15 -20.98
N HIS A 232 -10.92 -0.91 -20.42
CA HIS A 232 -10.37 -2.03 -21.19
C HIS A 232 -11.40 -3.08 -21.56
N ALA A 233 -12.55 -3.09 -20.90
CA ALA A 233 -13.67 -3.97 -21.21
C ALA A 233 -14.97 -3.47 -20.57
N VAL A 234 -16.10 -3.99 -21.02
CA VAL A 234 -17.39 -3.85 -20.35
C VAL A 234 -17.93 -5.26 -20.10
N GLU A 235 -18.05 -5.62 -18.83
CA GLU A 235 -18.68 -6.90 -18.45
C GLU A 235 -20.17 -6.72 -18.26
N VAL A 236 -20.94 -7.49 -18.99
CA VAL A 236 -22.39 -7.43 -19.00
C VAL A 236 -22.94 -8.79 -18.61
N VAL A 237 -23.87 -8.80 -17.66
CA VAL A 237 -24.63 -10.00 -17.32
C VAL A 237 -26.03 -9.85 -17.89
N VAL A 238 -26.44 -10.83 -18.67
CA VAL A 238 -27.78 -10.88 -19.29
C VAL A 238 -28.49 -12.18 -18.96
N GLU A 239 -29.82 -12.14 -18.91
CA GLU A 239 -30.70 -13.33 -18.91
C GLU A 239 -31.42 -13.42 -20.26
N GLY A 240 -31.70 -14.66 -20.73
CA GLY A 240 -32.44 -14.87 -21.96
C GLY A 240 -31.62 -14.70 -23.25
N LEU A 241 -30.31 -14.88 -23.19
CA LEU A 241 -29.46 -14.88 -24.39
C LEU A 241 -29.70 -16.13 -25.22
N SER A 242 -30.37 -15.99 -26.37
CA SER A 242 -30.56 -17.10 -27.31
C SER A 242 -29.34 -17.32 -28.22
N PRO A 243 -29.11 -18.53 -28.76
CA PRO A 243 -28.01 -18.80 -29.70
C PRO A 243 -28.05 -17.92 -30.97
N GLU A 244 -29.25 -17.50 -31.39
CA GLU A 244 -29.43 -16.62 -32.54
C GLU A 244 -28.98 -15.18 -32.18
N LEU A 245 -29.30 -14.75 -30.96
CA LEU A 245 -28.90 -13.43 -30.46
C LEU A 245 -27.39 -13.36 -30.23
N GLU A 246 -26.80 -14.44 -29.71
CA GLU A 246 -25.35 -14.56 -29.58
C GLU A 246 -24.64 -14.39 -30.92
N LYS A 247 -25.13 -15.05 -31.99
CA LYS A 247 -24.57 -14.89 -33.34
C LYS A 247 -24.70 -13.46 -33.89
N ARG A 248 -25.80 -12.77 -33.55
CA ARG A 248 -25.99 -11.36 -34.00
C ARG A 248 -25.02 -10.39 -33.38
N ILE A 249 -24.56 -10.62 -32.16
CA ILE A 249 -23.59 -9.77 -31.46
C ILE A 249 -22.15 -10.31 -31.55
N ALA A 250 -21.88 -11.42 -32.24
CA ALA A 250 -20.60 -12.12 -32.27
C ALA A 250 -19.38 -11.22 -32.63
N ALA A 251 -19.60 -10.19 -33.47
CA ALA A 251 -18.53 -9.25 -33.83
C ALA A 251 -18.23 -8.18 -32.77
N SER A 252 -19.04 -8.09 -31.71
CA SER A 252 -18.97 -7.00 -30.72
C SER A 252 -18.38 -7.42 -29.39
N PHE A 253 -18.27 -8.71 -29.07
CA PHE A 253 -17.76 -9.20 -27.80
C PHE A 253 -16.46 -10.00 -27.96
N ARG A 254 -15.69 -10.12 -26.85
CA ARG A 254 -14.48 -10.96 -26.77
C ARG A 254 -14.81 -12.38 -26.31
N GLU A 255 -15.69 -12.50 -25.34
CA GLU A 255 -15.98 -13.78 -24.67
C GLU A 255 -17.42 -13.78 -24.14
N ILE A 256 -18.05 -14.96 -24.18
CA ILE A 256 -19.32 -15.25 -23.49
C ILE A 256 -19.11 -16.47 -22.59
N ARG A 257 -19.49 -16.33 -21.32
CA ARG A 257 -19.49 -17.42 -20.33
C ARG A 257 -20.91 -17.67 -19.85
N PRO A 258 -21.55 -18.78 -20.23
CA PRO A 258 -22.87 -19.13 -19.70
C PRO A 258 -22.76 -19.53 -18.22
N HIS A 259 -23.69 -19.06 -17.40
CA HIS A 259 -23.82 -19.42 -15.99
C HIS A 259 -25.27 -19.61 -15.58
N GLY A 260 -25.81 -20.85 -15.77
CA GLY A 260 -27.22 -21.19 -15.57
C GLY A 260 -28.13 -20.40 -16.52
N PRO A 261 -29.13 -19.63 -16.02
CA PRO A 261 -30.00 -18.81 -16.85
C PRO A 261 -29.35 -17.50 -17.32
N ARG A 262 -28.15 -17.21 -16.84
CA ARG A 262 -27.42 -15.98 -17.13
C ARG A 262 -26.25 -16.24 -18.07
N SER A 263 -25.88 -15.22 -18.83
CA SER A 263 -24.67 -15.20 -19.64
C SER A 263 -23.84 -13.96 -19.26
N HIS A 264 -22.56 -14.17 -19.00
CA HIS A 264 -21.56 -13.11 -18.79
C HIS A 264 -20.90 -12.81 -20.14
N ILE A 265 -21.03 -11.59 -20.62
CA ILE A 265 -20.50 -11.13 -21.91
C ILE A 265 -19.42 -10.08 -21.64
N SER A 266 -18.22 -10.29 -22.18
CA SER A 266 -17.13 -9.32 -22.12
C SER A 266 -17.00 -8.59 -23.45
N PHE A 267 -17.25 -7.28 -23.45
CA PHE A 267 -17.05 -6.40 -24.60
C PHE A 267 -15.67 -5.73 -24.54
N PRO A 268 -14.98 -5.53 -25.68
CA PRO A 268 -13.65 -4.93 -25.72
C PRO A 268 -13.61 -3.45 -25.29
N ASP A 269 -14.70 -2.73 -25.43
CA ASP A 269 -14.84 -1.31 -25.17
C ASP A 269 -16.31 -0.89 -25.06
N ILE A 270 -16.55 0.35 -24.62
CA ILE A 270 -17.91 0.91 -24.54
C ILE A 270 -18.58 0.99 -25.92
N PRO A 271 -17.92 1.48 -27.00
CA PRO A 271 -18.57 1.54 -28.32
C PRO A 271 -19.06 0.17 -28.83
N SER A 272 -18.32 -0.89 -28.54
CA SER A 272 -18.74 -2.27 -28.89
C SER A 272 -19.97 -2.71 -28.11
N PHE A 273 -20.02 -2.41 -26.81
CA PHE A 273 -21.19 -2.65 -25.97
C PHE A 273 -22.40 -1.80 -26.44
N GLU A 274 -22.22 -0.51 -26.70
CA GLU A 274 -23.30 0.37 -27.16
C GLU A 274 -23.92 -0.10 -28.47
N LYS A 275 -23.13 -0.66 -29.39
CA LYS A 275 -23.63 -1.28 -30.63
C LYS A 275 -24.43 -2.55 -30.38
N ALA A 276 -24.01 -3.37 -29.41
CA ALA A 276 -24.69 -4.63 -29.08
C ALA A 276 -25.94 -4.41 -28.23
N LEU A 277 -26.02 -3.38 -27.46
CA LEU A 277 -27.09 -3.10 -26.49
C LEU A 277 -28.51 -3.11 -27.13
N PRO A 278 -28.77 -2.36 -28.21
CA PRO A 278 -30.07 -2.40 -28.88
C PRO A 278 -30.44 -3.83 -29.36
N VAL A 279 -29.45 -4.53 -29.92
CA VAL A 279 -29.64 -5.91 -30.44
C VAL A 279 -30.01 -6.87 -29.32
N LEU A 280 -29.38 -6.73 -28.11
CA LEU A 280 -29.70 -7.53 -26.94
C LEU A 280 -31.11 -7.28 -26.43
N ILE A 281 -31.52 -6.01 -26.30
CA ILE A 281 -32.83 -5.61 -25.79
C ILE A 281 -33.94 -6.02 -26.77
N GLU A 282 -33.79 -5.73 -28.06
CA GLU A 282 -34.77 -6.11 -29.11
C GLU A 282 -34.91 -7.62 -29.26
N GLY A 283 -33.82 -8.34 -28.99
CA GLY A 283 -33.80 -9.82 -29.01
C GLY A 283 -34.38 -10.48 -27.76
N GLY A 284 -34.90 -9.69 -26.81
CA GLY A 284 -35.55 -10.19 -25.58
C GLY A 284 -34.58 -10.57 -24.46
N ALA A 285 -33.31 -10.20 -24.53
CA ALA A 285 -32.37 -10.36 -23.41
C ALA A 285 -32.63 -9.31 -22.36
N HIS A 286 -32.58 -9.70 -21.08
CA HIS A 286 -32.71 -8.80 -19.94
C HIS A 286 -31.33 -8.51 -19.34
N LEU A 287 -30.97 -7.21 -19.26
CA LEU A 287 -29.77 -6.77 -18.60
C LEU A 287 -29.89 -6.92 -17.08
N VAL A 288 -28.97 -7.65 -16.49
CA VAL A 288 -28.86 -7.85 -15.03
C VAL A 288 -27.85 -6.87 -14.43
N SER A 289 -26.67 -6.73 -15.06
CA SER A 289 -25.66 -5.77 -14.66
C SER A 289 -24.78 -5.35 -15.83
N VAL A 290 -24.22 -4.13 -15.72
CA VAL A 290 -23.20 -3.59 -16.65
C VAL A 290 -22.07 -3.04 -15.79
N ASN A 291 -20.90 -3.67 -15.89
CA ASN A 291 -19.72 -3.30 -15.10
C ASN A 291 -18.59 -2.88 -16.05
N PRO A 292 -18.24 -1.59 -16.10
CA PRO A 292 -17.05 -1.15 -16.80
C PRO A 292 -15.80 -1.69 -16.08
N VAL A 293 -14.96 -2.40 -16.81
CA VAL A 293 -13.70 -2.96 -16.30
C VAL A 293 -12.57 -2.00 -16.66
N LYS A 294 -11.94 -1.44 -15.63
CA LYS A 294 -10.71 -0.66 -15.75
C LYS A 294 -9.52 -1.57 -15.49
N GLU A 295 -8.37 -1.20 -16.03
CA GLU A 295 -7.12 -1.83 -15.61
C GLU A 295 -6.92 -1.60 -14.10
N THR A 296 -6.57 -2.65 -13.38
CA THR A 296 -6.20 -2.54 -11.96
C THR A 296 -4.69 -2.35 -11.83
N LEU A 297 -4.23 -1.84 -10.68
CA LEU A 297 -2.80 -1.81 -10.37
C LEU A 297 -2.19 -3.22 -10.41
N GLU A 298 -2.99 -4.25 -10.14
CA GLU A 298 -2.57 -5.64 -10.21
C GLU A 298 -2.29 -6.09 -11.66
N ASP A 299 -3.16 -5.76 -12.60
CA ASP A 299 -2.98 -6.07 -14.02
C ASP A 299 -1.72 -5.37 -14.58
N HIS A 300 -1.57 -4.08 -14.26
CA HIS A 300 -0.40 -3.29 -14.64
C HIS A 300 0.90 -3.89 -14.06
N PHE A 301 0.90 -4.16 -12.77
CA PHE A 301 2.04 -4.75 -12.07
C PHE A 301 2.48 -6.08 -12.69
N PHE A 302 1.55 -6.99 -12.95
CA PHE A 302 1.87 -8.28 -13.58
C PHE A 302 2.43 -8.11 -15.00
N ARG A 303 1.94 -7.16 -15.76
CA ARG A 303 2.46 -6.84 -17.09
C ARG A 303 3.92 -6.39 -17.02
N GLU A 304 4.22 -5.42 -16.17
CA GLU A 304 5.56 -4.82 -16.04
C GLU A 304 6.59 -5.81 -15.44
N VAL A 305 6.21 -6.54 -14.41
CA VAL A 305 7.10 -7.53 -13.77
C VAL A 305 7.43 -8.70 -14.72
N ASN A 306 6.47 -9.14 -15.54
CA ASN A 306 6.68 -10.20 -16.53
C ASN A 306 7.47 -9.71 -17.76
N ALA A 307 7.28 -8.46 -18.18
CA ALA A 307 8.07 -7.84 -19.26
C ALA A 307 9.56 -7.70 -18.88
N GLY A 308 9.83 -7.25 -17.64
CA GLY A 308 11.20 -7.12 -17.11
C GLY A 308 11.89 -8.45 -16.73
N GLY A 309 11.20 -9.59 -16.81
CA GLY A 309 11.76 -10.92 -16.51
C GLY A 309 12.38 -11.67 -17.71
N ARG A 310 12.39 -11.05 -18.89
CA ARG A 310 12.94 -11.64 -20.14
C ARG A 310 14.35 -11.14 -20.52
N GLU A 311 15.02 -10.38 -19.62
CA GLU A 311 16.40 -9.95 -19.80
C GLU A 311 17.36 -10.71 -18.88
#